data_0c9054f72959af22d81a05b7ea3144af
#
_entry.id   0c9054f72959af22d81a05b7ea3144af
#
_cell.length_a   1.000
_cell.length_b   1.000
_cell.length_c   1.000
_cell.angle_alpha   90.00
_cell.angle_beta   90.00
_cell.angle_gamma   90.00
#
_symmetry.space_group_name_H-M   'P 1'
#
loop_
_entity.id
_entity.type
_entity.pdbx_description
1 polymer ?
#
loop_
_entity_poly.entity_id
_entity_poly.type
_entity_poly.pdbx_seq_one_letter_code
_entity_poly.pdbx_strand_id
1 'polypeptide(L)'
;MGSRTLAAVKVIRAKSAGFCWGVERAIDIAREYAQKGRHPVYTDGPLIHNRQMMEVLTKEGIREVGDYSSQSQIEVKGAIDDHSVMVVRAHGISPERRTYLKSLGMEFRDATCPDVGIIAGKVRLHAKKGFVTVIFGDPKHPEVIGLLGYAEAGGHVITSQADIDALPALGEKVCMVSQSTMFVEEFAMLSNHLKAKYPGALIFDTICGATKDRQSDVVELKRQGCEAIVVIGGRHSANTVKLAKLVELQGLPCYHVETAAELDFGGFKKYQTVGVTAGASTPAFLIDEVCQKLGDIA
;
A
#
# COMPACT_ATOMS: atom_id res chain seq x y z
N MET A 1 -45.28 -10.99 21.53
CA MET A 1 -44.30 -10.66 20.51
C MET A 1 -43.84 -9.22 20.74
N GLY A 2 -42.74 -9.04 21.44
CA GLY A 2 -42.20 -7.70 21.71
C GLY A 2 -41.62 -7.11 20.43
N SER A 3 -42.14 -5.97 20.02
CA SER A 3 -41.52 -5.13 18.97
C SER A 3 -40.12 -4.76 19.46
N ARG A 4 -39.07 -5.42 18.92
CA ARG A 4 -37.72 -4.91 19.04
C ARG A 4 -37.68 -3.60 18.22
N THR A 5 -37.70 -2.47 18.91
CA THR A 5 -37.25 -1.20 18.30
C THR A 5 -35.86 -1.49 17.79
N LEU A 6 -35.69 -1.52 16.47
CA LEU A 6 -34.37 -1.66 15.84
C LEU A 6 -33.59 -0.39 16.26
N ALA A 7 -32.63 -0.56 17.16
CA ALA A 7 -31.72 0.51 17.50
C ALA A 7 -30.84 0.80 16.26
N ALA A 8 -30.54 2.07 16.00
CA ALA A 8 -29.64 2.48 14.94
C ALA A 8 -28.31 1.70 15.05
N VAL A 9 -27.74 1.31 13.91
CA VAL A 9 -26.47 0.59 13.86
C VAL A 9 -25.36 1.48 14.46
N LYS A 10 -24.68 0.98 15.50
CA LYS A 10 -23.53 1.65 16.06
C LYS A 10 -22.34 1.48 15.12
N VAL A 11 -21.78 2.59 14.59
CA VAL A 11 -20.63 2.58 13.72
C VAL A 11 -19.38 2.92 14.51
N ILE A 12 -18.33 2.08 14.43
CA ILE A 12 -17.03 2.34 15.03
C ILE A 12 -16.00 2.44 13.91
N ARG A 13 -15.48 3.65 13.70
CA ARG A 13 -14.41 3.90 12.74
C ARG A 13 -13.04 3.59 13.37
N ALA A 14 -12.20 2.81 12.68
CA ALA A 14 -10.82 2.56 13.05
C ALA A 14 -10.01 3.86 13.05
N LYS A 15 -9.08 4.00 14.01
CA LYS A 15 -8.29 5.23 14.17
C LYS A 15 -7.39 5.51 12.99
N SER A 16 -6.81 4.48 12.40
CA SER A 16 -5.91 4.58 11.25
C SER A 16 -6.62 4.57 9.89
N ALA A 17 -7.98 4.54 9.85
CA ALA A 17 -8.73 4.51 8.60
C ALA A 17 -8.52 5.78 7.77
N GLY A 18 -7.98 5.64 6.56
CA GLY A 18 -7.73 6.74 5.64
C GLY A 18 -6.28 6.84 5.17
N PHE A 19 -5.90 7.97 4.61
CA PHE A 19 -4.54 8.16 4.10
C PHE A 19 -3.49 7.94 5.19
N CYS A 20 -2.42 7.24 4.83
CA CYS A 20 -1.20 7.30 5.63
C CYS A 20 -0.39 8.54 5.21
N TRP A 21 0.49 9.01 6.10
CA TRP A 21 1.29 10.20 5.84
C TRP A 21 2.14 10.11 4.56
N GLY A 22 2.60 8.91 4.18
CA GLY A 22 3.37 8.71 2.96
C GLY A 22 2.55 8.90 1.68
N VAL A 23 1.29 8.48 1.70
CA VAL A 23 0.31 8.72 0.63
C VAL A 23 -0.08 10.20 0.57
N GLU A 24 -0.42 10.79 1.71
CA GLU A 24 -0.78 12.21 1.80
C GLU A 24 0.35 13.10 1.27
N ARG A 25 1.58 12.87 1.73
CA ARG A 25 2.77 13.56 1.23
C ARG A 25 2.94 13.44 -0.29
N ALA A 26 2.69 12.28 -0.88
CA ALA A 26 2.83 12.10 -2.33
C ALA A 26 1.79 12.91 -3.10
N ILE A 27 0.55 12.95 -2.60
CA ILE A 27 -0.54 13.77 -3.16
C ILE A 27 -0.19 15.26 -3.04
N ASP A 28 0.27 15.69 -1.88
CA ASP A 28 0.61 17.10 -1.62
C ASP A 28 1.73 17.57 -2.53
N ILE A 29 2.77 16.77 -2.74
CA ILE A 29 3.84 17.08 -3.69
C ILE A 29 3.27 17.28 -5.10
N ALA A 30 2.44 16.37 -5.59
CA ALA A 30 1.87 16.48 -6.93
C ALA A 30 0.97 17.71 -7.08
N ARG A 31 0.14 17.99 -6.08
CA ARG A 31 -0.74 19.17 -6.02
C ARG A 31 0.02 20.49 -5.94
N GLU A 32 1.10 20.53 -5.16
CA GLU A 32 1.95 21.71 -5.04
C GLU A 32 2.48 22.15 -6.41
N TYR A 33 2.92 21.20 -7.25
CA TYR A 33 3.38 21.51 -8.60
C TYR A 33 2.24 21.92 -9.53
N ALA A 34 1.10 21.24 -9.47
CA ALA A 34 -0.07 21.61 -10.24
C ALA A 34 -0.56 23.04 -9.91
N GLN A 35 -0.59 23.41 -8.64
CA GLN A 35 -1.00 24.74 -8.17
C GLN A 35 -0.01 25.86 -8.54
N LYS A 36 1.28 25.56 -8.64
CA LYS A 36 2.32 26.49 -9.08
C LYS A 36 2.33 26.77 -10.58
N GLY A 37 1.33 26.26 -11.31
CA GLY A 37 1.25 26.42 -12.77
C GLY A 37 2.24 25.53 -13.53
N ARG A 38 2.79 24.52 -12.88
CA ARG A 38 3.59 23.48 -13.53
C ARG A 38 2.64 22.44 -14.13
N HIS A 39 2.42 22.54 -15.42
CA HIS A 39 1.49 21.66 -16.14
C HIS A 39 2.09 21.17 -17.45
N PRO A 40 1.85 19.92 -17.81
CA PRO A 40 1.20 18.88 -16.99
C PRO A 40 2.13 18.30 -15.93
N VAL A 41 1.53 17.85 -14.80
CA VAL A 41 2.21 17.01 -13.81
C VAL A 41 1.97 15.56 -14.18
N TYR A 42 3.04 14.82 -14.44
CA TYR A 42 2.98 13.40 -14.80
C TYR A 42 3.39 12.51 -13.62
N THR A 43 2.80 11.32 -13.55
CA THR A 43 3.22 10.27 -12.61
C THR A 43 3.51 8.97 -13.38
N ASP A 44 4.57 8.26 -13.02
CA ASP A 44 4.92 6.97 -13.62
C ASP A 44 4.03 5.86 -13.05
N GLY A 45 2.92 5.60 -13.75
CA GLY A 45 1.80 4.84 -13.24
C GLY A 45 0.97 5.61 -12.19
N PRO A 46 -0.05 4.99 -11.57
CA PRO A 46 -0.90 5.67 -10.60
C PRO A 46 -0.09 6.12 -9.39
N LEU A 47 -0.26 7.39 -8.99
CA LEU A 47 0.43 7.97 -7.82
C LEU A 47 0.16 7.15 -6.55
N ILE A 48 -1.07 6.68 -6.41
CA ILE A 48 -1.57 5.85 -5.33
C ILE A 48 -2.57 4.81 -5.86
N HIS A 49 -2.80 3.72 -5.10
CA HIS A 49 -3.75 2.68 -5.48
C HIS A 49 -5.19 2.99 -5.01
N ASN A 50 -5.78 4.09 -5.53
CA ASN A 50 -7.18 4.43 -5.32
C ASN A 50 -7.72 5.14 -6.56
N ARG A 51 -8.64 4.47 -7.29
CA ARG A 51 -9.18 4.96 -8.56
C ARG A 51 -9.92 6.28 -8.39
N GLN A 52 -10.79 6.39 -7.38
CA GLN A 52 -11.60 7.59 -7.15
C GLN A 52 -10.71 8.81 -6.86
N MET A 53 -9.63 8.62 -6.10
CA MET A 53 -8.67 9.70 -5.87
C MET A 53 -7.85 10.03 -7.12
N MET A 54 -7.46 9.05 -7.93
CA MET A 54 -6.78 9.31 -9.21
C MET A 54 -7.66 10.09 -10.18
N GLU A 55 -8.99 9.85 -10.19
CA GLU A 55 -9.95 10.65 -10.98
C GLU A 55 -10.01 12.13 -10.50
N VAL A 56 -9.94 12.36 -9.19
CA VAL A 56 -9.83 13.71 -8.61
C VAL A 56 -8.54 14.38 -9.06
N LEU A 57 -7.40 13.71 -8.92
CA LEU A 57 -6.08 14.23 -9.28
C LEU A 57 -5.98 14.52 -10.79
N THR A 58 -6.63 13.70 -11.64
CA THR A 58 -6.68 13.94 -13.09
C THR A 58 -7.40 15.25 -13.43
N LYS A 59 -8.48 15.57 -12.72
CA LYS A 59 -9.19 16.85 -12.86
C LYS A 59 -8.36 18.04 -12.39
N GLU A 60 -7.42 17.81 -11.47
CA GLU A 60 -6.47 18.80 -10.96
C GLU A 60 -5.22 18.96 -11.87
N GLY A 61 -5.17 18.27 -13.04
CA GLY A 61 -4.07 18.37 -14.00
C GLY A 61 -2.93 17.40 -13.78
N ILE A 62 -3.07 16.43 -12.86
CA ILE A 62 -2.10 15.37 -12.57
C ILE A 62 -2.44 14.15 -13.43
N ARG A 63 -1.53 13.73 -14.31
CA ARG A 63 -1.77 12.71 -15.33
C ARG A 63 -0.91 11.49 -15.10
N GLU A 64 -1.53 10.33 -15.07
CA GLU A 64 -0.83 9.06 -15.09
C GLU A 64 -0.27 8.77 -16.48
N VAL A 65 1.00 8.39 -16.57
CA VAL A 65 1.70 7.95 -17.77
C VAL A 65 2.57 6.75 -17.46
N GLY A 66 2.85 5.94 -18.47
CA GLY A 66 3.73 4.78 -18.33
C GLY A 66 3.14 3.62 -17.54
N ASP A 67 3.96 2.59 -17.44
CA ASP A 67 3.71 1.37 -16.68
C ASP A 67 4.96 1.08 -15.84
N TYR A 68 4.89 1.36 -14.57
CA TYR A 68 5.99 1.19 -13.60
C TYR A 68 6.56 -0.24 -13.55
N SER A 69 5.79 -1.23 -14.00
CA SER A 69 6.18 -2.63 -14.00
C SER A 69 7.00 -3.00 -15.23
N SER A 70 6.98 -2.17 -16.27
CA SER A 70 7.66 -2.42 -17.53
C SER A 70 8.94 -1.59 -17.67
N GLN A 71 9.87 -2.10 -18.48
CA GLN A 71 11.00 -1.31 -18.98
C GLN A 71 10.60 -0.45 -20.18
N SER A 72 9.29 -0.36 -20.48
CA SER A 72 8.76 0.37 -21.62
C SER A 72 9.04 1.86 -21.53
N GLN A 73 9.23 2.47 -22.69
CA GLN A 73 9.33 3.91 -22.82
C GLN A 73 7.98 4.56 -22.51
N ILE A 74 8.03 5.72 -21.85
CA ILE A 74 6.83 6.53 -21.61
C ILE A 74 6.54 7.33 -22.87
N GLU A 75 5.37 7.12 -23.43
CA GLU A 75 4.83 7.98 -24.47
C GLU A 75 3.99 9.09 -23.84
N VAL A 76 4.52 10.29 -23.82
CA VAL A 76 3.77 11.48 -23.39
C VAL A 76 3.07 12.08 -24.62
N LYS A 77 1.75 12.13 -24.61
CA LYS A 77 0.98 12.84 -25.64
C LYS A 77 1.11 14.35 -25.43
N GLY A 78 1.87 15.01 -26.26
CA GLY A 78 2.12 16.45 -26.22
C GLY A 78 3.62 16.79 -26.11
N ALA A 79 3.93 18.07 -26.19
CA ALA A 79 5.32 18.52 -25.99
C ALA A 79 5.71 18.36 -24.51
N ILE A 80 6.84 17.70 -24.27
CA ILE A 80 7.55 17.80 -22.99
C ILE A 80 8.26 19.14 -23.02
N ASP A 81 8.01 19.98 -22.06
CA ASP A 81 8.63 21.29 -21.91
C ASP A 81 9.22 21.46 -20.49
N ASP A 82 9.88 22.58 -20.24
CA ASP A 82 10.50 22.93 -18.96
C ASP A 82 9.46 23.22 -17.85
N HIS A 83 8.17 23.30 -18.18
CA HIS A 83 7.07 23.42 -17.23
C HIS A 83 6.53 22.06 -16.79
N SER A 84 6.80 20.99 -17.55
CA SER A 84 6.34 19.64 -17.24
C SER A 84 7.09 19.07 -16.03
N VAL A 85 6.40 18.33 -15.17
CA VAL A 85 6.97 17.71 -13.97
C VAL A 85 6.70 16.23 -13.96
N MET A 86 7.73 15.41 -13.73
CA MET A 86 7.61 13.98 -13.45
C MET A 86 7.68 13.72 -11.93
N VAL A 87 6.60 13.25 -11.34
CA VAL A 87 6.53 12.88 -9.93
C VAL A 87 6.63 11.37 -9.78
N VAL A 88 7.63 10.91 -9.05
CA VAL A 88 7.74 9.49 -8.67
C VAL A 88 6.68 9.15 -7.63
N ARG A 89 5.99 8.06 -7.84
CA ARG A 89 4.94 7.53 -6.96
C ARG A 89 5.42 7.16 -5.55
N ALA A 90 4.47 7.03 -4.60
CA ALA A 90 4.76 6.70 -3.20
C ALA A 90 5.51 5.36 -3.00
N HIS A 91 5.33 4.41 -3.90
CA HIS A 91 5.92 3.05 -3.82
C HIS A 91 7.41 2.99 -4.19
N GLY A 92 7.99 4.11 -4.64
CA GLY A 92 9.36 4.12 -5.14
C GLY A 92 9.52 3.45 -6.51
N ILE A 93 10.75 3.47 -7.01
CA ILE A 93 11.16 2.91 -8.30
C ILE A 93 12.59 2.38 -8.23
N SER A 94 12.98 1.52 -9.19
CA SER A 94 14.36 1.04 -9.31
C SER A 94 15.34 2.15 -9.71
N PRO A 95 16.66 1.97 -9.50
CA PRO A 95 17.68 2.91 -9.97
C PRO A 95 17.64 3.15 -11.48
N GLU A 96 17.42 2.09 -12.27
CA GLU A 96 17.35 2.19 -13.75
C GLU A 96 16.15 3.04 -14.16
N ARG A 97 14.95 2.76 -13.56
CA ARG A 97 13.75 3.53 -13.86
C ARG A 97 13.93 5.00 -13.48
N ARG A 98 14.58 5.27 -12.36
CA ARG A 98 14.92 6.63 -11.91
C ARG A 98 15.80 7.36 -12.91
N THR A 99 16.84 6.69 -13.44
CA THR A 99 17.73 7.24 -14.45
C THR A 99 16.97 7.56 -15.74
N TYR A 100 16.13 6.64 -16.18
CA TYR A 100 15.27 6.82 -17.34
C TYR A 100 14.33 8.02 -17.19
N LEU A 101 13.58 8.11 -16.07
CA LEU A 101 12.66 9.23 -15.85
C LEU A 101 13.35 10.59 -15.83
N LYS A 102 14.55 10.64 -15.27
CA LYS A 102 15.38 11.87 -15.28
C LYS A 102 15.87 12.25 -16.69
N SER A 103 16.04 11.28 -17.60
CA SER A 103 16.47 11.54 -18.98
C SER A 103 15.37 12.10 -19.88
N LEU A 104 14.12 12.12 -19.41
CA LEU A 104 12.96 12.63 -20.18
C LEU A 104 12.95 14.18 -20.32
N GLY A 105 13.84 14.90 -19.62
CA GLY A 105 13.94 16.36 -19.75
C GLY A 105 12.91 17.16 -18.95
N MET A 106 12.02 16.47 -18.19
CA MET A 106 11.07 17.10 -17.27
C MET A 106 11.72 17.42 -15.92
N GLU A 107 11.16 18.37 -15.18
CA GLU A 107 11.50 18.53 -13.77
C GLU A 107 11.16 17.24 -13.01
N PHE A 108 12.15 16.67 -12.30
CA PHE A 108 11.99 15.39 -11.61
C PHE A 108 11.75 15.59 -10.12
N ARG A 109 10.65 15.04 -9.61
CA ARG A 109 10.31 15.06 -8.18
C ARG A 109 10.06 13.66 -7.63
N ASP A 110 10.65 13.39 -6.50
CA ASP A 110 10.57 12.07 -5.86
C ASP A 110 9.58 12.11 -4.69
N ALA A 111 8.40 11.53 -4.90
CA ALA A 111 7.40 11.36 -3.86
C ALA A 111 7.43 9.97 -3.20
N THR A 112 8.51 9.19 -3.41
CA THR A 112 8.71 7.92 -2.68
C THR A 112 8.47 8.12 -1.19
N CYS A 113 7.65 7.28 -0.58
CA CYS A 113 7.45 7.25 0.86
C CYS A 113 8.80 7.06 1.57
N PRO A 114 9.15 7.87 2.57
CA PRO A 114 10.40 7.69 3.31
C PRO A 114 10.58 6.31 3.91
N ASP A 115 9.52 5.64 4.37
CA ASP A 115 9.61 4.25 4.85
C ASP A 115 10.12 3.32 3.73
N VAL A 116 9.58 3.45 2.51
CA VAL A 116 10.06 2.71 1.33
C VAL A 116 11.50 3.09 0.98
N GLY A 117 11.84 4.38 1.10
CA GLY A 117 13.21 4.87 0.91
C GLY A 117 14.20 4.25 1.91
N ILE A 118 13.79 4.04 3.16
CA ILE A 118 14.59 3.34 4.19
C ILE A 118 14.81 1.88 3.80
N ILE A 119 13.77 1.18 3.30
CA ILE A 119 13.91 -0.21 2.81
C ILE A 119 14.93 -0.27 1.67
N ALA A 120 14.75 0.57 0.64
CA ALA A 120 15.68 0.65 -0.49
C ALA A 120 17.12 0.97 -0.06
N GLY A 121 17.27 1.87 0.92
CA GLY A 121 18.57 2.21 1.52
C GLY A 121 19.23 1.00 2.21
N LYS A 122 18.44 0.20 2.96
CA LYS A 122 18.93 -1.04 3.60
C LYS A 122 19.37 -2.06 2.55
N VAL A 123 18.54 -2.32 1.53
CA VAL A 123 18.87 -3.25 0.44
C VAL A 123 20.18 -2.83 -0.23
N ARG A 124 20.27 -1.58 -0.68
CA ARG A 124 21.46 -1.03 -1.36
C ARG A 124 22.72 -1.12 -0.48
N LEU A 125 22.61 -0.76 0.80
CA LEU A 125 23.74 -0.77 1.73
C LEU A 125 24.29 -2.17 1.92
N HIS A 126 23.43 -3.18 2.06
CA HIS A 126 23.82 -4.55 2.28
C HIS A 126 24.29 -5.24 1.00
N ALA A 127 23.66 -4.94 -0.15
CA ALA A 127 24.15 -5.41 -1.45
C ALA A 127 25.59 -4.96 -1.73
N LYS A 128 25.94 -3.69 -1.43
CA LYS A 128 27.34 -3.19 -1.51
C LYS A 128 28.33 -3.91 -0.61
N LYS A 129 27.86 -4.56 0.46
CA LYS A 129 28.66 -5.41 1.35
C LYS A 129 28.67 -6.89 0.92
N GLY A 130 28.07 -7.21 -0.21
CA GLY A 130 27.97 -8.55 -0.78
C GLY A 130 26.87 -9.42 -0.15
N PHE A 131 25.86 -8.84 0.51
CA PHE A 131 24.71 -9.58 1.02
C PHE A 131 23.70 -9.81 -0.09
N VAL A 132 23.26 -11.06 -0.25
CA VAL A 132 22.10 -11.42 -1.06
C VAL A 132 20.85 -11.01 -0.30
N THR A 133 19.92 -10.35 -0.98
CA THR A 133 18.69 -9.83 -0.37
C THR A 133 17.53 -10.78 -0.59
N VAL A 134 16.84 -11.17 0.48
CA VAL A 134 15.55 -11.86 0.44
C VAL A 134 14.45 -10.87 0.78
N ILE A 135 13.46 -10.71 -0.09
CA ILE A 135 12.36 -9.77 0.07
C ILE A 135 11.07 -10.55 0.32
N PHE A 136 10.48 -10.41 1.50
CA PHE A 136 9.13 -10.90 1.74
C PHE A 136 8.11 -9.94 1.14
N GLY A 137 7.42 -10.34 0.07
CA GLY A 137 6.50 -9.47 -0.63
C GLY A 137 5.91 -10.10 -1.88
N ASP A 138 4.99 -9.39 -2.53
CA ASP A 138 4.43 -9.78 -3.82
C ASP A 138 5.42 -9.44 -4.95
N PRO A 139 5.92 -10.43 -5.73
CA PRO A 139 6.89 -10.19 -6.80
C PRO A 139 6.38 -9.27 -7.91
N LYS A 140 5.06 -9.13 -8.04
CA LYS A 140 4.43 -8.23 -9.02
C LYS A 140 4.16 -6.82 -8.49
N HIS A 141 4.35 -6.61 -7.19
CA HIS A 141 4.07 -5.32 -6.58
C HIS A 141 5.16 -4.29 -6.95
N PRO A 142 4.78 -3.04 -7.30
CA PRO A 142 5.74 -2.00 -7.71
C PRO A 142 6.86 -1.73 -6.71
N GLU A 143 6.54 -1.75 -5.41
CA GLU A 143 7.52 -1.57 -4.34
C GLU A 143 8.60 -2.67 -4.39
N VAL A 144 8.19 -3.94 -4.55
CA VAL A 144 9.11 -5.08 -4.60
C VAL A 144 9.97 -5.03 -5.85
N ILE A 145 9.38 -4.71 -7.00
CA ILE A 145 10.11 -4.52 -8.27
C ILE A 145 11.16 -3.41 -8.10
N GLY A 146 10.78 -2.28 -7.48
CA GLY A 146 11.69 -1.19 -7.19
C GLY A 146 12.83 -1.60 -6.25
N LEU A 147 12.53 -2.35 -5.18
CA LEU A 147 13.53 -2.83 -4.21
C LEU A 147 14.52 -3.82 -4.82
N LEU A 148 14.05 -4.74 -5.69
CA LEU A 148 14.91 -5.69 -6.40
C LEU A 148 15.99 -4.98 -7.22
N GLY A 149 15.69 -3.84 -7.82
CA GLY A 149 16.67 -3.03 -8.55
C GLY A 149 17.84 -2.52 -7.70
N TYR A 150 17.73 -2.50 -6.38
CA TYR A 150 18.81 -2.16 -5.45
C TYR A 150 19.60 -3.36 -4.95
N ALA A 151 19.16 -4.60 -5.25
CA ALA A 151 19.77 -5.85 -4.76
C ALA A 151 20.90 -6.32 -5.70
N GLU A 152 21.92 -5.49 -5.95
CA GLU A 152 23.01 -5.72 -6.92
C GLU A 152 23.81 -7.02 -6.66
N ALA A 153 23.87 -7.51 -5.41
CA ALA A 153 24.54 -8.77 -5.06
C ALA A 153 23.63 -10.01 -5.22
N GLY A 154 22.42 -9.84 -5.72
CA GLY A 154 21.38 -10.85 -5.89
C GLY A 154 20.16 -10.57 -5.03
N GLY A 155 18.97 -10.80 -5.59
CA GLY A 155 17.69 -10.60 -4.93
C GLY A 155 16.72 -11.76 -5.17
N HIS A 156 16.05 -12.21 -4.12
CA HIS A 156 15.01 -13.24 -4.17
C HIS A 156 13.74 -12.73 -3.48
N VAL A 157 12.60 -13.01 -4.07
CA VAL A 157 11.30 -12.68 -3.46
C VAL A 157 10.69 -13.96 -2.93
N ILE A 158 10.15 -13.89 -1.73
CA ILE A 158 9.47 -15.01 -1.07
C ILE A 158 8.07 -14.56 -0.63
N THR A 159 7.14 -15.51 -0.64
CA THR A 159 5.78 -15.35 -0.13
C THR A 159 5.42 -16.42 0.91
N SER A 160 6.21 -17.47 1.00
CA SER A 160 5.92 -18.66 1.81
C SER A 160 7.19 -19.33 2.36
N GLN A 161 7.02 -20.28 3.28
CA GLN A 161 8.11 -21.16 3.74
C GLN A 161 8.67 -22.02 2.60
N ALA A 162 7.80 -22.52 1.71
CA ALA A 162 8.22 -23.31 0.56
C ALA A 162 9.15 -22.52 -0.38
N ASP A 163 8.94 -21.21 -0.53
CA ASP A 163 9.86 -20.37 -1.29
C ASP A 163 11.23 -20.29 -0.63
N ILE A 164 11.28 -20.21 0.72
CA ILE A 164 12.54 -20.22 1.46
C ILE A 164 13.26 -21.56 1.28
N ASP A 165 12.53 -22.68 1.33
CA ASP A 165 13.10 -24.03 1.15
C ASP A 165 13.67 -24.19 -0.27
N ALA A 166 13.03 -23.60 -1.26
CA ALA A 166 13.44 -23.61 -2.66
C ALA A 166 14.62 -22.65 -2.99
N LEU A 167 15.01 -21.76 -2.07
CA LEU A 167 16.15 -20.85 -2.30
C LEU A 167 17.44 -21.65 -2.55
N PRO A 168 18.24 -21.26 -3.55
CA PRO A 168 19.55 -21.86 -3.77
C PRO A 168 20.50 -21.60 -2.59
N ALA A 169 21.70 -22.17 -2.60
CA ALA A 169 22.72 -21.85 -1.64
C ALA A 169 23.17 -20.38 -1.80
N LEU A 170 22.75 -19.51 -0.87
CA LEU A 170 23.03 -18.06 -0.93
C LEU A 170 24.34 -17.66 -0.26
N GLY A 171 25.07 -18.63 0.35
CA GLY A 171 26.26 -18.35 1.13
C GLY A 171 25.94 -17.78 2.54
N GLU A 172 26.94 -17.17 3.17
CA GLU A 172 26.82 -16.70 4.55
C GLU A 172 26.21 -15.30 4.68
N LYS A 173 26.30 -14.48 3.62
CA LYS A 173 25.84 -13.10 3.64
C LYS A 173 24.42 -13.00 3.06
N VAL A 174 23.43 -13.19 3.89
CA VAL A 174 22.01 -13.07 3.54
C VAL A 174 21.38 -11.97 4.39
N CYS A 175 20.55 -11.13 3.80
CA CYS A 175 19.69 -10.22 4.54
C CYS A 175 18.24 -10.32 4.06
N MET A 176 17.31 -10.09 4.99
CA MET A 176 15.88 -10.11 4.69
C MET A 176 15.24 -8.76 5.02
N VAL A 177 14.42 -8.28 4.10
CA VAL A 177 13.51 -7.15 4.27
C VAL A 177 12.08 -7.58 3.93
N SER A 178 11.11 -6.78 4.30
CA SER A 178 9.70 -6.97 3.91
C SER A 178 9.23 -5.80 3.05
N GLN A 179 8.36 -6.09 2.09
CA GLN A 179 7.47 -5.07 1.51
C GLN A 179 6.69 -4.39 2.65
N SER A 180 6.54 -3.08 2.57
CA SER A 180 6.00 -2.25 3.66
C SER A 180 4.58 -2.62 4.12
N THR A 181 3.81 -3.34 3.29
CA THR A 181 2.39 -3.66 3.51
C THR A 181 2.12 -5.14 3.80
N MET A 182 3.12 -5.90 4.26
CA MET A 182 2.94 -7.33 4.56
C MET A 182 2.35 -7.57 5.97
N PHE A 183 1.93 -8.82 6.23
CA PHE A 183 1.46 -9.22 7.54
C PHE A 183 2.61 -9.35 8.54
N VAL A 184 2.42 -8.80 9.74
CA VAL A 184 3.43 -8.83 10.81
C VAL A 184 3.71 -10.25 11.27
N GLU A 185 2.67 -11.05 11.48
CA GLU A 185 2.80 -12.44 11.96
C GLU A 185 3.48 -13.34 10.93
N GLU A 186 3.12 -13.20 9.64
CA GLU A 186 3.76 -13.96 8.56
C GLU A 186 5.24 -13.60 8.43
N PHE A 187 5.59 -12.30 8.54
CA PHE A 187 6.98 -11.87 8.53
C PHE A 187 7.77 -12.49 9.67
N ALA A 188 7.24 -12.51 10.88
CA ALA A 188 7.90 -13.12 12.02
C ALA A 188 8.14 -14.63 11.81
N MET A 189 7.13 -15.35 11.32
CA MET A 189 7.24 -16.78 11.01
C MET A 189 8.30 -17.05 9.94
N LEU A 190 8.24 -16.33 8.81
CA LEU A 190 9.18 -16.51 7.70
C LEU A 190 10.61 -16.09 8.07
N SER A 191 10.76 -15.07 8.90
CA SER A 191 12.06 -14.63 9.40
C SER A 191 12.74 -15.73 10.25
N ASN A 192 11.96 -16.40 11.10
CA ASN A 192 12.47 -17.51 11.90
C ASN A 192 12.85 -18.72 11.03
N HIS A 193 12.02 -19.02 10.00
CA HIS A 193 12.30 -20.10 9.05
C HIS A 193 13.56 -19.81 8.21
N LEU A 194 13.72 -18.57 7.74
CA LEU A 194 14.93 -18.15 7.03
C LEU A 194 16.18 -18.27 7.89
N LYS A 195 16.11 -17.85 9.17
CA LYS A 195 17.22 -17.99 10.13
C LYS A 195 17.59 -19.43 10.41
N ALA A 196 16.63 -20.35 10.40
CA ALA A 196 16.91 -21.78 10.55
C ALA A 196 17.74 -22.32 9.36
N LYS A 197 17.45 -21.84 8.12
CA LYS A 197 18.21 -22.22 6.92
C LYS A 197 19.53 -21.44 6.79
N TYR A 198 19.56 -20.16 7.17
CA TYR A 198 20.71 -19.26 7.11
C TYR A 198 20.95 -18.60 8.48
N PRO A 199 21.66 -19.25 9.42
CA PRO A 199 21.78 -18.76 10.81
C PRO A 199 22.40 -17.36 10.94
N GLY A 200 23.25 -16.95 9.97
CA GLY A 200 23.88 -15.63 9.91
C GLY A 200 23.02 -14.55 9.24
N ALA A 201 21.79 -14.86 8.82
CA ALA A 201 20.95 -13.89 8.12
C ALA A 201 20.58 -12.67 8.97
N LEU A 202 20.74 -11.49 8.40
CA LEU A 202 20.30 -10.23 9.00
C LEU A 202 18.83 -10.00 8.68
N ILE A 203 17.98 -9.88 9.68
CA ILE A 203 16.54 -9.66 9.51
C ILE A 203 16.22 -8.20 9.83
N PHE A 204 15.57 -7.52 8.90
CA PHE A 204 15.09 -6.15 9.06
C PHE A 204 13.57 -6.13 8.99
N ASP A 205 12.90 -5.89 10.10
CA ASP A 205 11.47 -5.61 10.11
C ASP A 205 11.25 -4.23 9.46
N THR A 206 10.79 -4.27 8.22
CA THR A 206 10.53 -3.09 7.39
C THR A 206 9.05 -2.93 7.06
N ILE A 207 8.16 -3.65 7.74
CA ILE A 207 6.73 -3.38 7.68
C ILE A 207 6.48 -2.00 8.28
N CYS A 208 5.85 -1.09 7.52
CA CYS A 208 5.68 0.29 7.96
C CYS A 208 4.70 0.42 9.15
N GLY A 209 4.89 1.47 9.95
CA GLY A 209 4.04 1.76 11.11
C GLY A 209 2.57 1.84 10.74
N ALA A 210 2.24 2.54 9.64
CA ALA A 210 0.89 2.67 9.16
C ALA A 210 0.20 1.32 8.81
N THR A 211 0.96 0.32 8.37
CA THR A 211 0.46 -1.04 8.16
C THR A 211 0.22 -1.76 9.47
N LYS A 212 1.15 -1.65 10.43
CA LYS A 212 1.02 -2.24 11.77
C LYS A 212 -0.18 -1.68 12.52
N ASP A 213 -0.37 -0.36 12.48
CA ASP A 213 -1.51 0.32 13.12
C ASP A 213 -2.85 -0.18 12.56
N ARG A 214 -2.98 -0.31 11.22
CA ARG A 214 -4.20 -0.82 10.59
C ARG A 214 -4.51 -2.27 10.94
N GLN A 215 -3.48 -3.12 10.99
CA GLN A 215 -3.65 -4.51 11.42
C GLN A 215 -4.08 -4.57 12.90
N SER A 216 -3.49 -3.76 13.76
CA SER A 216 -3.88 -3.64 15.16
C SER A 216 -5.33 -3.12 15.32
N ASP A 217 -5.72 -2.14 14.51
CA ASP A 217 -7.08 -1.59 14.56
C ASP A 217 -8.16 -2.62 14.18
N VAL A 218 -7.89 -3.55 13.25
CA VAL A 218 -8.84 -4.65 12.94
C VAL A 218 -9.07 -5.53 14.18
N VAL A 219 -8.00 -5.88 14.89
CA VAL A 219 -8.09 -6.65 16.13
C VAL A 219 -8.85 -5.88 17.22
N GLU A 220 -8.59 -4.58 17.31
CA GLU A 220 -9.25 -3.69 18.27
C GLU A 220 -10.76 -3.54 17.98
N LEU A 221 -11.16 -3.40 16.71
CA LEU A 221 -12.58 -3.37 16.32
C LEU A 221 -13.31 -4.64 16.78
N LYS A 222 -12.69 -5.82 16.60
CA LYS A 222 -13.25 -7.07 17.13
C LYS A 222 -13.39 -7.02 18.64
N ARG A 223 -12.36 -6.55 19.37
CA ARG A 223 -12.37 -6.43 20.82
C ARG A 223 -13.47 -5.48 21.33
N GLN A 224 -13.79 -4.44 20.54
CA GLN A 224 -14.86 -3.49 20.82
C GLN A 224 -16.27 -4.05 20.51
N GLY A 225 -16.38 -5.32 20.12
CA GLY A 225 -17.66 -5.99 19.89
C GLY A 225 -18.26 -5.72 18.50
N CYS A 226 -17.45 -5.33 17.52
CA CYS A 226 -17.96 -5.26 16.14
C CYS A 226 -18.33 -6.66 15.65
N GLU A 227 -19.55 -6.78 15.10
CA GLU A 227 -20.11 -8.03 14.59
C GLU A 227 -19.83 -8.23 13.09
N ALA A 228 -19.45 -7.15 12.40
CA ALA A 228 -18.99 -7.12 11.03
C ALA A 228 -18.04 -5.93 10.82
N ILE A 229 -17.18 -6.01 9.81
CA ILE A 229 -16.29 -4.91 9.46
C ILE A 229 -16.41 -4.59 7.96
N VAL A 230 -16.59 -3.29 7.67
CA VAL A 230 -16.48 -2.75 6.32
C VAL A 230 -15.05 -2.28 6.11
N VAL A 231 -14.41 -2.80 5.06
CA VAL A 231 -13.07 -2.42 4.63
C VAL A 231 -13.18 -1.61 3.35
N ILE A 232 -12.79 -0.33 3.40
CA ILE A 232 -12.96 0.59 2.27
C ILE A 232 -11.62 0.78 1.56
N GLY A 233 -11.61 0.67 0.24
CA GLY A 233 -10.46 0.97 -0.61
C GLY A 233 -10.29 0.06 -1.79
N GLY A 234 -9.36 0.41 -2.66
CA GLY A 234 -9.17 -0.24 -3.97
C GLY A 234 -8.86 -1.73 -3.88
N ARG A 235 -9.51 -2.51 -4.76
CA ARG A 235 -9.27 -3.96 -4.89
C ARG A 235 -7.87 -4.30 -5.39
N HIS A 236 -7.17 -3.31 -5.97
CA HIS A 236 -5.77 -3.41 -6.41
C HIS A 236 -4.77 -2.90 -5.35
N SER A 237 -5.24 -2.41 -4.21
CA SER A 237 -4.40 -1.97 -3.11
C SER A 237 -3.99 -3.15 -2.24
N ALA A 238 -2.71 -3.53 -2.26
CA ALA A 238 -2.18 -4.63 -1.44
C ALA A 238 -2.52 -4.47 0.05
N ASN A 239 -2.43 -3.25 0.58
CA ASN A 239 -2.78 -2.97 1.98
C ASN A 239 -4.28 -3.23 2.25
N THR A 240 -5.19 -2.76 1.36
CA THR A 240 -6.63 -2.94 1.56
C THR A 240 -7.05 -4.40 1.47
N VAL A 241 -6.53 -5.12 0.47
CA VAL A 241 -6.80 -6.57 0.31
C VAL A 241 -6.34 -7.35 1.54
N LYS A 242 -5.16 -7.03 2.09
CA LYS A 242 -4.67 -7.68 3.31
C LYS A 242 -5.51 -7.34 4.54
N LEU A 243 -6.02 -6.10 4.67
CA LEU A 243 -6.95 -5.77 5.75
C LEU A 243 -8.24 -6.57 5.66
N ALA A 244 -8.83 -6.71 4.47
CA ALA A 244 -10.02 -7.54 4.27
C ALA A 244 -9.74 -9.01 4.66
N LYS A 245 -8.59 -9.55 4.23
CA LYS A 245 -8.16 -10.89 4.62
C LYS A 245 -7.98 -11.05 6.13
N LEU A 246 -7.42 -10.03 6.79
CA LEU A 246 -7.25 -10.04 8.25
C LEU A 246 -8.61 -10.08 8.98
N VAL A 247 -9.60 -9.33 8.50
CA VAL A 247 -10.98 -9.37 9.06
C VAL A 247 -11.55 -10.78 8.98
N GLU A 248 -11.41 -11.46 7.82
CA GLU A 248 -11.85 -12.85 7.65
C GLU A 248 -11.12 -13.80 8.59
N LEU A 249 -9.79 -13.65 8.75
CA LEU A 249 -8.97 -14.43 9.69
C LEU A 249 -9.37 -14.21 11.15
N GLN A 250 -9.93 -13.03 11.48
CA GLN A 250 -10.53 -12.79 12.79
C GLN A 250 -11.91 -13.47 12.99
N GLY A 251 -12.43 -14.12 11.96
CA GLY A 251 -13.74 -14.80 11.98
C GLY A 251 -14.94 -13.85 11.92
N LEU A 252 -14.74 -12.64 11.41
CA LEU A 252 -15.79 -11.64 11.24
C LEU A 252 -16.25 -11.55 9.79
N PRO A 253 -17.55 -11.30 9.53
CA PRO A 253 -18.03 -10.90 8.22
C PRO A 253 -17.29 -9.67 7.72
N CYS A 254 -16.69 -9.78 6.53
CA CYS A 254 -15.94 -8.71 5.87
C CYS A 254 -16.71 -8.20 4.66
N TYR A 255 -16.87 -6.88 4.58
CA TYR A 255 -17.47 -6.19 3.43
C TYR A 255 -16.40 -5.29 2.81
N HIS A 256 -15.68 -5.82 1.81
CA HIS A 256 -14.67 -5.06 1.10
C HIS A 256 -15.30 -4.31 -0.07
N VAL A 257 -15.26 -2.97 -0.03
CA VAL A 257 -15.88 -2.08 -1.03
C VAL A 257 -14.92 -0.94 -1.43
N GLU A 258 -15.06 -0.46 -2.65
CA GLU A 258 -14.37 0.75 -3.11
C GLU A 258 -15.19 2.00 -2.82
N THR A 259 -16.53 1.89 -2.88
CA THR A 259 -17.47 2.99 -2.66
C THR A 259 -18.69 2.53 -1.86
N ALA A 260 -19.43 3.47 -1.29
CA ALA A 260 -20.68 3.20 -0.57
C ALA A 260 -21.76 2.57 -1.47
N ALA A 261 -21.71 2.79 -2.79
CA ALA A 261 -22.69 2.23 -3.73
C ALA A 261 -22.63 0.70 -3.85
N GLU A 262 -21.52 0.07 -3.42
CA GLU A 262 -21.35 -1.37 -3.44
C GLU A 262 -21.98 -2.08 -2.22
N LEU A 263 -22.45 -1.32 -1.19
CA LEU A 263 -23.03 -1.88 0.01
C LEU A 263 -24.56 -1.97 -0.09
N ASP A 264 -25.10 -3.15 0.25
CA ASP A 264 -26.50 -3.30 0.60
C ASP A 264 -26.71 -2.91 2.09
N PHE A 265 -27.04 -1.64 2.31
CA PHE A 265 -27.24 -1.11 3.67
C PHE A 265 -28.39 -1.81 4.42
N GLY A 266 -29.42 -2.32 3.71
CA GLY A 266 -30.51 -3.09 4.32
C GLY A 266 -30.01 -4.36 5.03
N GLY A 267 -29.00 -5.01 4.46
CA GLY A 267 -28.36 -6.19 5.03
C GLY A 267 -27.63 -5.96 6.34
N PHE A 268 -27.34 -4.69 6.71
CA PHE A 268 -26.66 -4.36 7.97
C PHE A 268 -27.61 -4.24 9.18
N LYS A 269 -28.93 -4.20 8.99
CA LYS A 269 -29.92 -4.15 10.08
C LYS A 269 -29.80 -5.32 11.08
N LYS A 270 -29.16 -6.40 10.69
CA LYS A 270 -28.92 -7.57 11.57
C LYS A 270 -27.80 -7.36 12.58
N TYR A 271 -26.93 -6.35 12.39
CA TYR A 271 -25.81 -6.05 13.26
C TYR A 271 -26.14 -4.90 14.21
N GLN A 272 -25.69 -5.00 15.46
CA GLN A 272 -25.78 -3.92 16.44
C GLN A 272 -24.58 -2.96 16.32
N THR A 273 -23.39 -3.53 16.05
CA THR A 273 -22.15 -2.76 15.95
C THR A 273 -21.37 -3.17 14.71
N VAL A 274 -21.05 -2.19 13.88
CA VAL A 274 -20.27 -2.37 12.64
C VAL A 274 -18.98 -1.57 12.72
N GLY A 275 -17.86 -2.24 12.49
CA GLY A 275 -16.56 -1.61 12.35
C GLY A 275 -16.35 -1.08 10.94
N VAL A 276 -15.67 0.07 10.81
CA VAL A 276 -15.26 0.62 9.52
C VAL A 276 -13.76 0.86 9.56
N THR A 277 -13.03 0.26 8.64
CA THR A 277 -11.61 0.53 8.41
C THR A 277 -11.36 0.81 6.93
N ALA A 278 -10.18 1.33 6.61
CA ALA A 278 -9.86 1.69 5.23
C ALA A 278 -8.38 1.50 4.91
N GLY A 279 -8.10 1.24 3.64
CA GLY A 279 -6.73 1.17 3.14
C GLY A 279 -6.00 2.50 3.23
N ALA A 280 -4.66 2.43 3.26
CA ALA A 280 -3.76 3.58 3.39
C ALA A 280 -3.85 4.60 2.23
N SER A 281 -4.49 4.23 1.14
CA SER A 281 -4.72 5.09 -0.03
C SER A 281 -6.20 5.50 -0.21
N THR A 282 -7.03 5.34 0.83
CA THR A 282 -8.47 5.65 0.78
C THR A 282 -8.72 7.07 1.29
N PRO A 283 -9.29 7.97 0.48
CA PRO A 283 -9.58 9.34 0.90
C PRO A 283 -10.73 9.40 1.92
N ALA A 284 -10.70 10.43 2.78
CA ALA A 284 -11.66 10.59 3.86
C ALA A 284 -13.11 10.65 3.38
N PHE A 285 -13.38 11.31 2.24
CA PHE A 285 -14.76 11.46 1.74
C PHE A 285 -15.46 10.12 1.47
N LEU A 286 -14.73 9.07 1.03
CA LEU A 286 -15.30 7.74 0.82
C LEU A 286 -15.63 7.07 2.17
N ILE A 287 -14.79 7.29 3.17
CA ILE A 287 -14.99 6.72 4.51
C ILE A 287 -16.17 7.40 5.20
N ASP A 288 -16.23 8.71 5.13
CA ASP A 288 -17.29 9.53 5.73
C ASP A 288 -18.65 9.18 5.14
N GLU A 289 -18.74 9.00 3.81
CA GLU A 289 -19.97 8.57 3.12
C GLU A 289 -20.46 7.21 3.64
N VAL A 290 -19.56 6.22 3.76
CA VAL A 290 -19.92 4.89 4.27
C VAL A 290 -20.36 4.96 5.73
N CYS A 291 -19.61 5.67 6.57
CA CYS A 291 -19.95 5.82 8.00
C CYS A 291 -21.31 6.48 8.19
N GLN A 292 -21.59 7.55 7.43
CA GLN A 292 -22.87 8.25 7.48
C GLN A 292 -24.02 7.31 7.10
N LYS A 293 -23.95 6.67 5.93
CA LYS A 293 -25.01 5.78 5.44
C LYS A 293 -25.24 4.58 6.35
N LEU A 294 -24.21 4.05 7.02
CA LEU A 294 -24.35 2.98 8.02
C LEU A 294 -25.03 3.51 9.28
N GLY A 295 -24.71 4.71 9.72
CA GLY A 295 -25.33 5.35 10.89
C GLY A 295 -26.79 5.73 10.69
N ASP A 296 -27.19 5.98 9.43
CA ASP A 296 -28.58 6.32 9.06
C ASP A 296 -29.52 5.07 8.99
N ILE A 297 -28.99 3.88 9.21
CA ILE A 297 -29.77 2.63 9.23
C ILE A 297 -30.60 2.57 10.52
N ALA A 298 -31.91 2.75 10.39
CA ALA A 298 -32.87 2.64 11.48
C ALA A 298 -33.56 1.24 11.50
#